data_c08542e29485a7955da987b2ff1bbca1
#
_entry.id   c08542e29485a7955da987b2ff1bbca1
#
_cell.length_a   1.000
_cell.length_b   1.000
_cell.length_c   1.000
_cell.angle_alpha   90.00
_cell.angle_beta   90.00
_cell.angle_gamma   90.00
#
_symmetry.space_group_name_H-M   'P 1'
#
loop_
_entity.id
_entity.type
_entity.pdbx_description
1 polymer ?
#
loop_
_entity_poly.entity_id
_entity_poly.type
_entity_poly.pdbx_seq_one_letter_code
_entity_poly.pdbx_strand_id
1 'polypeptide(L)'
;MKIQEVKSHDELVNSFIEGSNNYLLLYKKGADISNCAIKNIKKAASNAESTNVIIADVNEVRDIHPKYNITSAPSLLKFENKQFVFAVKGCHKQSYYKNIFENVTSGSQIQGNGKTIKKVKLYTTPTCSWCNTEKAYLRKNNIQFTEIDVSKDDKLAKAMVRK
;
A
#
# COMPACT_ATOMS: atom_id res chain seq x y z
N MET A 1 -15.61 -16.01 -6.13
CA MET A 1 -14.21 -15.64 -5.87
C MET A 1 -13.56 -16.67 -4.96
N LYS A 2 -12.39 -17.23 -5.32
CA LYS A 2 -11.65 -18.22 -4.53
C LYS A 2 -10.53 -17.48 -3.81
N ILE A 3 -10.54 -17.47 -2.47
CA ILE A 3 -9.39 -16.99 -1.69
C ILE A 3 -8.45 -18.17 -1.55
N GLN A 4 -7.22 -18.00 -1.99
CA GLN A 4 -6.17 -19.01 -1.90
C GLN A 4 -5.31 -18.75 -0.68
N GLU A 5 -5.07 -19.79 0.11
CA GLU A 5 -4.09 -19.77 1.21
C GLU A 5 -2.76 -20.30 0.72
N VAL A 6 -1.67 -19.63 1.08
CA VAL A 6 -0.30 -20.01 0.71
C VAL A 6 0.53 -20.26 1.96
N LYS A 7 1.51 -21.19 1.83
CA LYS A 7 2.35 -21.65 2.94
C LYS A 7 3.82 -21.24 2.80
N SER A 8 4.18 -20.58 1.71
CA SER A 8 5.53 -20.09 1.46
C SER A 8 5.54 -18.88 0.55
N HIS A 9 6.67 -18.18 0.50
CA HIS A 9 6.87 -17.06 -0.43
C HIS A 9 6.84 -17.54 -1.90
N ASP A 10 7.36 -18.71 -2.19
CA ASP A 10 7.35 -19.24 -3.55
C ASP A 10 5.93 -19.57 -4.02
N GLU A 11 5.10 -20.14 -3.13
CA GLU A 11 3.67 -20.33 -3.41
C GLU A 11 2.96 -19.00 -3.63
N LEU A 12 3.30 -17.94 -2.86
CA LEU A 12 2.75 -16.62 -3.06
C LEU A 12 3.05 -16.09 -4.46
N VAL A 13 4.31 -16.13 -4.89
CA VAL A 13 4.71 -15.63 -6.22
C VAL A 13 4.04 -16.41 -7.35
N ASN A 14 3.89 -17.74 -7.19
CA ASN A 14 3.20 -18.60 -8.15
C ASN A 14 1.68 -18.40 -8.18
N SER A 15 1.11 -17.83 -7.12
CA SER A 15 -0.33 -17.53 -7.01
C SER A 15 -0.73 -16.21 -7.64
N PHE A 16 0.23 -15.41 -8.12
CA PHE A 16 -0.06 -14.13 -8.77
C PHE A 16 -0.67 -14.34 -10.16
N ILE A 17 -1.76 -13.64 -10.41
CA ILE A 17 -2.46 -13.64 -11.70
C ILE A 17 -2.00 -12.41 -12.49
N GLU A 18 -1.48 -12.64 -13.70
CA GLU A 18 -1.08 -11.56 -14.61
C GLU A 18 -2.29 -10.74 -15.07
N GLY A 19 -2.12 -9.44 -15.18
CA GLY A 19 -3.22 -8.52 -15.54
C GLY A 19 -4.22 -8.25 -14.42
N SER A 20 -4.06 -8.89 -13.25
CA SER A 20 -4.92 -8.67 -12.08
C SER A 20 -4.19 -7.92 -10.97
N ASN A 21 -4.97 -7.23 -10.14
CA ASN A 21 -4.46 -6.67 -8.89
C ASN A 21 -4.30 -7.80 -7.88
N ASN A 22 -3.06 -8.09 -7.50
CA ASN A 22 -2.74 -9.13 -6.54
C ASN A 22 -2.60 -8.56 -5.13
N TYR A 23 -3.32 -9.14 -4.18
CA TYR A 23 -3.27 -8.75 -2.77
C TYR A 23 -2.97 -9.96 -1.90
N LEU A 24 -2.11 -9.75 -0.89
CA LEU A 24 -1.83 -10.73 0.15
C LEU A 24 -2.30 -10.18 1.49
N LEU A 25 -3.16 -10.91 2.19
CA LEU A 25 -3.45 -10.66 3.58
C LEU A 25 -2.59 -11.56 4.47
N LEU A 26 -1.63 -10.96 5.14
CA LEU A 26 -0.96 -11.61 6.28
C LEU A 26 -1.87 -11.51 7.50
N TYR A 27 -2.24 -12.64 8.07
CA TYR A 27 -3.14 -12.70 9.22
C TYR A 27 -2.57 -13.61 10.33
N LYS A 28 -3.05 -13.47 11.55
CA LYS A 28 -2.74 -14.36 12.65
C LYS A 28 -4.01 -15.13 13.01
N LYS A 29 -3.98 -16.46 12.83
CA LYS A 29 -5.10 -17.34 13.19
C LYS A 29 -5.44 -17.22 14.67
N GLY A 30 -6.73 -17.12 14.95
CA GLY A 30 -7.23 -16.97 16.34
C GLY A 30 -7.26 -15.53 16.86
N ALA A 31 -6.73 -14.54 16.15
CA ALA A 31 -6.81 -13.15 16.56
C ALA A 31 -8.07 -12.46 16.01
N ASP A 32 -8.85 -11.82 16.89
CA ASP A 32 -10.12 -11.16 16.51
C ASP A 32 -9.94 -10.07 15.46
N ILE A 33 -8.85 -9.30 15.55
CA ILE A 33 -8.52 -8.26 14.57
C ILE A 33 -8.22 -8.86 13.19
N SER A 34 -7.64 -10.07 13.13
CA SER A 34 -7.41 -10.79 11.88
C SER A 34 -8.72 -11.32 11.30
N ASN A 35 -9.60 -11.87 12.14
CA ASN A 35 -10.93 -12.33 11.73
C ASN A 35 -11.77 -11.17 11.18
N CYS A 36 -11.69 -10.01 11.83
CA CYS A 36 -12.30 -8.76 11.35
C CYS A 36 -11.80 -8.39 9.94
N ALA A 37 -10.50 -8.38 9.72
CA ALA A 37 -9.91 -8.05 8.42
C ALA A 37 -10.32 -9.05 7.33
N ILE A 38 -10.23 -10.36 7.59
CA ILE A 38 -10.66 -11.42 6.67
C ILE A 38 -12.12 -11.24 6.25
N LYS A 39 -13.01 -11.01 7.23
CA LYS A 39 -14.45 -10.83 6.98
C LYS A 39 -14.72 -9.63 6.06
N ASN A 40 -14.09 -8.49 6.34
CA ASN A 40 -14.30 -7.25 5.60
C ASN A 40 -13.66 -7.30 4.19
N ILE A 41 -12.50 -7.92 4.06
CA ILE A 41 -11.83 -8.15 2.79
C ILE A 41 -12.65 -9.09 1.90
N LYS A 42 -13.15 -10.22 2.44
CA LYS A 42 -14.04 -11.14 1.71
C LYS A 42 -15.25 -10.43 1.12
N LYS A 43 -15.91 -9.59 1.92
CA LYS A 43 -17.08 -8.81 1.47
C LYS A 43 -16.71 -7.75 0.44
N ALA A 44 -15.56 -7.10 0.56
CA ALA A 44 -15.12 -6.09 -0.39
C ALA A 44 -14.73 -6.70 -1.74
N ALA A 45 -14.04 -7.82 -1.71
CA ALA A 45 -13.51 -8.48 -2.88
C ALA A 45 -14.58 -9.22 -3.70
N SER A 46 -15.75 -9.59 -3.12
CA SER A 46 -16.82 -10.29 -3.85
C SER A 46 -17.35 -9.52 -5.05
N ASN A 47 -17.23 -8.19 -5.04
CA ASN A 47 -17.71 -7.29 -6.09
C ASN A 47 -16.60 -6.67 -6.92
N ALA A 48 -15.34 -7.04 -6.69
CA ALA A 48 -14.18 -6.48 -7.38
C ALA A 48 -13.73 -7.41 -8.52
N GLU A 49 -13.95 -6.97 -9.76
CA GLU A 49 -13.41 -7.64 -10.95
C GLU A 49 -11.89 -7.51 -10.98
N SER A 50 -11.22 -8.50 -11.54
CA SER A 50 -9.74 -8.51 -11.69
C SER A 50 -8.93 -8.36 -10.39
N THR A 51 -9.52 -8.79 -9.25
CA THR A 51 -8.85 -8.78 -7.94
C THR A 51 -8.57 -10.19 -7.48
N ASN A 52 -7.28 -10.49 -7.28
CA ASN A 52 -6.80 -11.75 -6.70
C ASN A 52 -6.41 -11.52 -5.24
N VAL A 53 -7.07 -12.20 -4.32
CA VAL A 53 -6.76 -12.11 -2.88
C VAL A 53 -6.21 -13.43 -2.37
N ILE A 54 -5.01 -13.36 -1.82
CA ILE A 54 -4.26 -14.48 -1.25
C ILE A 54 -4.16 -14.23 0.26
N ILE A 55 -4.14 -15.28 1.06
CA ILE A 55 -3.98 -15.19 2.51
C ILE A 55 -2.81 -16.05 2.98
N ALA A 56 -2.13 -15.64 4.05
CA ALA A 56 -1.10 -16.44 4.72
C ALA A 56 -1.14 -16.21 6.23
N ASP A 57 -1.13 -17.32 7.00
CA ASP A 57 -1.06 -17.28 8.46
C ASP A 57 0.39 -17.06 8.91
N VAL A 58 0.66 -15.95 9.60
CA VAL A 58 2.01 -15.62 10.09
C VAL A 58 2.52 -16.57 11.18
N ASN A 59 1.67 -17.39 11.77
CA ASN A 59 2.10 -18.43 12.70
C ASN A 59 2.77 -19.61 11.96
N GLU A 60 2.31 -19.91 10.74
CA GLU A 60 2.79 -21.03 9.91
C GLU A 60 3.84 -20.58 8.89
N VAL A 61 3.63 -19.38 8.28
CA VAL A 61 4.44 -18.86 7.18
C VAL A 61 5.35 -17.73 7.67
N ARG A 62 6.63 -18.01 7.80
CA ARG A 62 7.60 -17.09 8.39
C ARG A 62 8.56 -16.44 7.40
N ASP A 63 8.54 -16.85 6.13
CA ASP A 63 9.44 -16.39 5.08
C ASP A 63 8.92 -15.18 4.29
N ILE A 64 7.63 -14.84 4.42
CA ILE A 64 7.00 -13.76 3.66
C ILE A 64 7.17 -12.42 4.37
N HIS A 65 6.74 -12.31 5.63
CA HIS A 65 6.67 -11.02 6.32
C HIS A 65 8.02 -10.31 6.48
N PRO A 66 9.17 -10.99 6.67
CA PRO A 66 10.47 -10.31 6.75
C PRO A 66 10.89 -9.70 5.41
N LYS A 67 10.58 -10.37 4.28
CA LYS A 67 10.93 -9.89 2.92
C LYS A 67 10.31 -8.53 2.61
N TYR A 68 9.14 -8.23 3.17
CA TYR A 68 8.41 -6.98 2.93
C TYR A 68 8.42 -6.04 4.14
N ASN A 69 9.27 -6.29 5.15
CA ASN A 69 9.39 -5.51 6.38
C ASN A 69 8.05 -5.35 7.13
N ILE A 70 7.21 -6.40 7.13
CA ILE A 70 5.93 -6.41 7.82
C ILE A 70 6.12 -6.91 9.24
N THR A 71 5.77 -6.08 10.22
CA THR A 71 5.97 -6.34 11.66
C THR A 71 4.67 -6.57 12.42
N SER A 72 3.52 -6.50 11.76
CA SER A 72 2.20 -6.66 12.40
C SER A 72 1.22 -7.41 11.52
N ALA A 73 0.32 -8.16 12.15
CA ALA A 73 -0.83 -8.81 11.51
C ALA A 73 -2.13 -8.34 12.19
N PRO A 74 -3.23 -8.14 11.43
CA PRO A 74 -3.32 -8.32 9.99
C PRO A 74 -2.68 -7.18 9.20
N SER A 75 -2.12 -7.52 8.03
CA SER A 75 -1.61 -6.54 7.06
C SER A 75 -1.97 -6.98 5.64
N LEU A 76 -2.61 -6.10 4.87
CA LEU A 76 -2.93 -6.30 3.47
C LEU A 76 -1.84 -5.67 2.60
N LEU A 77 -1.15 -6.47 1.81
CA LEU A 77 -0.10 -6.07 0.88
C LEU A 77 -0.66 -6.04 -0.54
N LYS A 78 -0.32 -5.01 -1.32
CA LYS A 78 -0.61 -4.93 -2.76
C LYS A 78 0.63 -5.24 -3.58
N PHE A 79 0.44 -5.99 -4.67
CA PHE A 79 1.47 -6.30 -5.65
C PHE A 79 1.00 -5.91 -7.05
N GLU A 80 1.89 -5.31 -7.83
CA GLU A 80 1.73 -5.01 -9.25
C GLU A 80 2.94 -5.57 -10.00
N ASN A 81 2.71 -6.32 -11.08
CA ASN A 81 3.78 -6.98 -11.84
C ASN A 81 4.74 -7.78 -10.95
N LYS A 82 4.20 -8.50 -9.97
CA LYS A 82 4.93 -9.27 -8.96
C LYS A 82 5.80 -8.44 -8.00
N GLN A 83 5.73 -7.12 -8.07
CA GLN A 83 6.45 -6.21 -7.18
C GLN A 83 5.55 -5.69 -6.07
N PHE A 84 6.11 -5.60 -4.87
CA PHE A 84 5.42 -5.02 -3.72
C PHE A 84 5.22 -3.50 -3.91
N VAL A 85 4.00 -3.01 -3.70
CA VAL A 85 3.63 -1.60 -3.86
C VAL A 85 3.43 -0.93 -2.51
N PHE A 86 2.53 -1.46 -1.69
CA PHE A 86 2.25 -0.92 -0.36
C PHE A 86 1.64 -1.98 0.57
N ALA A 87 1.61 -1.66 1.87
CA ALA A 87 0.89 -2.44 2.88
C ALA A 87 -0.04 -1.57 3.70
N VAL A 88 -1.21 -2.14 4.05
CA VAL A 88 -2.20 -1.55 4.95
C VAL A 88 -2.29 -2.41 6.20
N LYS A 89 -2.03 -1.83 7.37
CA LYS A 89 -2.01 -2.54 8.65
C LYS A 89 -3.36 -2.46 9.36
N GLY A 90 -3.73 -3.52 10.05
CA GLY A 90 -4.92 -3.58 10.89
C GLY A 90 -6.21 -3.97 10.15
N CYS A 91 -7.34 -3.94 10.88
CA CYS A 91 -8.67 -4.16 10.32
C CYS A 91 -9.33 -2.82 9.96
N HIS A 92 -9.85 -2.74 8.75
CA HIS A 92 -10.59 -1.58 8.23
C HIS A 92 -12.00 -1.98 7.82
N LYS A 93 -12.86 -0.98 7.62
CA LYS A 93 -14.24 -1.19 7.14
C LYS A 93 -14.24 -1.75 5.70
N GLN A 94 -15.30 -2.46 5.34
CA GLN A 94 -15.48 -3.01 3.99
C GLN A 94 -15.31 -1.95 2.89
N SER A 95 -15.88 -0.74 3.07
CA SER A 95 -15.76 0.36 2.09
C SER A 95 -14.32 0.79 1.83
N TYR A 96 -13.47 0.73 2.85
CA TYR A 96 -12.05 1.04 2.71
C TYR A 96 -11.34 0.03 1.79
N TYR A 97 -11.55 -1.27 2.02
CA TYR A 97 -10.99 -2.32 1.16
C TYR A 97 -11.58 -2.28 -0.25
N LYS A 98 -12.88 -1.97 -0.38
CA LYS A 98 -13.52 -1.77 -1.68
C LYS A 98 -12.81 -0.70 -2.51
N ASN A 99 -12.54 0.46 -1.91
CA ASN A 99 -11.81 1.56 -2.59
C ASN A 99 -10.40 1.13 -3.03
N ILE A 100 -9.70 0.29 -2.24
CA ILE A 100 -8.40 -0.26 -2.60
C ILE A 100 -8.52 -1.19 -3.82
N PHE A 101 -9.51 -2.08 -3.83
CA PHE A 101 -9.67 -3.10 -4.87
C PHE A 101 -10.16 -2.52 -6.20
N GLU A 102 -11.04 -1.53 -6.15
CA GLU A 102 -11.58 -0.86 -7.33
C GLU A 102 -10.60 0.14 -7.96
N ASN A 103 -9.35 0.24 -7.41
CA ASN A 103 -8.38 1.25 -7.85
C ASN A 103 -9.03 2.63 -8.00
N VAL A 104 -9.98 2.97 -7.12
CA VAL A 104 -10.52 4.32 -7.03
C VAL A 104 -9.37 5.21 -6.58
N THR A 105 -8.51 5.51 -7.53
CA THR A 105 -7.45 6.49 -7.44
C THR A 105 -8.07 7.88 -7.45
N SER A 106 -8.86 8.16 -6.43
CA SER A 106 -8.96 9.53 -5.97
C SER A 106 -7.61 9.88 -5.37
N GLY A 107 -6.62 10.08 -6.23
CA GLY A 107 -5.37 10.79 -5.98
C GLY A 107 -4.64 10.65 -4.62
N SER A 108 -4.90 9.61 -3.85
CA SER A 108 -4.41 9.48 -2.48
C SER A 108 -3.85 8.09 -2.25
N GLN A 109 -2.55 8.01 -2.04
CA GLN A 109 -1.90 6.78 -1.60
C GLN A 109 -2.26 6.49 -0.15
N ILE A 110 -2.57 5.21 0.14
CA ILE A 110 -3.00 4.76 1.46
C ILE A 110 -1.78 4.20 2.19
N GLN A 111 -1.25 4.90 3.18
CA GLN A 111 -0.35 4.33 4.18
C GLN A 111 -1.13 3.97 5.45
N GLY A 112 -0.70 2.88 6.09
CA GLY A 112 -1.41 2.21 7.15
C GLY A 112 -1.57 2.99 8.45
N ASN A 113 -2.45 3.98 8.45
CA ASN A 113 -3.02 4.58 9.66
C ASN A 113 -4.38 5.26 9.38
N GLY A 114 -5.11 4.84 8.31
CA GLY A 114 -6.46 5.36 8.05
C GLY A 114 -6.51 6.83 7.62
N LYS A 115 -5.37 7.51 7.45
CA LYS A 115 -5.30 8.86 6.90
C LYS A 115 -5.11 8.75 5.39
N THR A 116 -6.02 9.35 4.63
CA THR A 116 -5.82 9.62 3.20
C THR A 116 -4.54 10.41 3.03
N ILE A 117 -3.54 9.84 2.35
CA ILE A 117 -2.32 10.59 2.08
C ILE A 117 -2.65 11.62 1.01
N LYS A 118 -2.56 12.87 1.40
CA LYS A 118 -2.57 13.98 0.46
C LYS A 118 -1.37 13.81 -0.48
N LYS A 119 -1.55 14.09 -1.76
CA LYS A 119 -0.43 14.14 -2.71
C LYS A 119 0.62 15.10 -2.18
N VAL A 120 1.80 14.56 -1.81
CA VAL A 120 2.90 15.40 -1.34
C VAL A 120 3.56 16.03 -2.56
N LYS A 121 3.60 17.35 -2.62
CA LYS A 121 4.38 18.10 -3.60
C LYS A 121 5.54 18.75 -2.86
N LEU A 122 6.75 18.42 -3.28
CA LEU A 122 7.97 19.00 -2.73
C LEU A 122 8.49 20.06 -3.72
N TYR A 123 8.44 21.32 -3.31
CA TYR A 123 9.01 22.41 -4.06
C TYR A 123 10.49 22.54 -3.75
N THR A 124 11.34 22.53 -4.76
CA THR A 124 12.80 22.47 -4.61
C THR A 124 13.50 23.50 -5.48
N THR A 125 14.76 23.76 -5.14
CA THR A 125 15.72 24.43 -6.01
C THR A 125 16.99 23.59 -6.11
N PRO A 126 17.79 23.65 -7.19
CA PRO A 126 18.98 22.81 -7.37
C PRO A 126 20.01 22.93 -6.26
N THR A 127 20.11 24.09 -5.62
CA THR A 127 21.12 24.39 -4.57
C THR A 127 20.60 24.18 -3.16
N CYS A 128 19.36 23.70 -2.99
CA CYS A 128 18.71 23.56 -1.70
C CYS A 128 19.19 22.30 -0.95
N SER A 129 20.10 22.43 -0.01
CA SER A 129 20.58 21.31 0.83
C SER A 129 19.46 20.74 1.72
N TRP A 130 18.59 21.57 2.27
CA TRP A 130 17.43 21.15 3.05
C TRP A 130 16.44 20.32 2.24
N CYS A 131 16.24 20.66 0.96
CA CYS A 131 15.39 19.88 0.06
C CYS A 131 15.94 18.46 -0.14
N ASN A 132 17.24 18.29 -0.18
CA ASN A 132 17.88 16.97 -0.27
C ASN A 132 17.65 16.14 1.00
N THR A 133 17.74 16.78 2.18
CA THR A 133 17.42 16.14 3.47
C THR A 133 15.97 15.70 3.52
N GLU A 134 15.05 16.56 3.10
CA GLU A 134 13.62 16.24 3.05
C GLU A 134 13.30 15.11 2.06
N LYS A 135 13.91 15.11 0.87
CA LYS A 135 13.80 13.99 -0.09
C LYS A 135 14.28 12.67 0.52
N ALA A 136 15.40 12.69 1.23
CA ALA A 136 15.92 11.51 1.90
C ALA A 136 14.96 11.01 2.99
N TYR A 137 14.39 11.92 3.79
CA TYR A 137 13.40 11.59 4.81
C TYR A 137 12.14 10.98 4.20
N LEU A 138 11.57 11.60 3.16
CA LEU A 138 10.37 11.09 2.48
C LEU A 138 10.62 9.70 1.88
N ARG A 139 11.76 9.48 1.22
CA ARG A 139 12.16 8.17 0.68
C ARG A 139 12.34 7.13 1.77
N LYS A 140 13.03 7.46 2.86
CA LYS A 140 13.24 6.57 4.02
C LYS A 140 11.93 6.11 4.64
N ASN A 141 10.91 6.97 4.62
CA ASN A 141 9.58 6.68 5.16
C ASN A 141 8.60 6.17 4.09
N ASN A 142 9.05 5.82 2.88
CA ASN A 142 8.24 5.35 1.76
C ASN A 142 7.09 6.32 1.41
N ILE A 143 7.30 7.63 1.60
CA ILE A 143 6.33 8.66 1.23
C ILE A 143 6.63 9.07 -0.21
N GLN A 144 5.70 8.80 -1.12
CA GLN A 144 5.83 9.26 -2.50
C GLN A 144 5.53 10.75 -2.60
N PHE A 145 6.32 11.45 -3.37
CA PHE A 145 6.17 12.88 -3.59
C PHE A 145 6.46 13.25 -5.05
N THR A 146 5.86 14.34 -5.49
CA THR A 146 6.18 14.96 -6.79
C THR A 146 7.13 16.11 -6.53
N GLU A 147 8.34 16.04 -7.08
CA GLU A 147 9.31 17.12 -7.01
C GLU A 147 8.96 18.19 -8.08
N ILE A 148 8.94 19.44 -7.66
CA ILE A 148 8.67 20.60 -8.48
C ILE A 148 9.83 21.58 -8.32
N ASP A 149 10.67 21.69 -9.34
CA ASP A 149 11.76 22.66 -9.35
C ASP A 149 11.20 24.05 -9.66
N VAL A 150 11.21 24.92 -8.65
CA VAL A 150 10.68 26.29 -8.75
C VAL A 150 11.70 27.29 -9.31
N SER A 151 12.95 26.89 -9.53
CA SER A 151 13.97 27.76 -10.10
C SER A 151 13.79 28.01 -11.61
N LYS A 152 12.97 27.16 -12.27
CA LYS A 152 12.77 27.18 -13.71
C LYS A 152 11.54 27.93 -14.17
N ASP A 153 10.63 28.31 -13.26
CA ASP A 153 9.38 28.97 -13.62
C ASP A 153 8.87 29.86 -12.46
N ASP A 154 8.88 31.17 -12.69
CA ASP A 154 8.37 32.19 -11.75
C ASP A 154 6.91 31.99 -11.36
N LYS A 155 6.09 31.39 -12.25
CA LYS A 155 4.68 31.10 -11.93
C LYS A 155 4.57 29.99 -10.89
N LEU A 156 5.46 28.99 -10.95
CA LEU A 156 5.52 27.91 -9.95
C LEU A 156 6.00 28.44 -8.60
N ALA A 157 6.98 29.33 -8.58
CA ALA A 157 7.45 29.98 -7.36
C ALA A 157 6.32 30.83 -6.70
N LYS A 158 5.59 31.62 -7.50
CA LYS A 158 4.43 32.39 -7.01
C LYS A 158 3.28 31.52 -6.53
N ALA A 159 3.03 30.36 -7.16
CA ALA A 159 2.02 29.41 -6.73
C ALA A 159 2.33 28.75 -5.39
N MET A 160 3.61 28.58 -5.04
CA MET A 160 4.05 28.05 -3.75
C MET A 160 3.73 29.04 -2.61
N VAL A 161 3.94 30.34 -2.82
CA VAL A 161 3.75 31.37 -1.77
C VAL A 161 2.26 31.63 -1.47
N ARG A 162 1.36 31.30 -2.40
CA ARG A 162 -0.10 31.51 -2.25
C ARG A 162 -0.86 30.41 -1.50
N LYS A 163 -0.17 29.36 -1.02
CA LYS A 163 -0.74 28.24 -0.25
C LYS A 163 -0.33 28.31 1.21
#